data_ab16803295d2f4599040d723ec501478
#
_entry.id   ab16803295d2f4599040d723ec501478
#
_cell.length_a   1.000
_cell.length_b   1.000
_cell.length_c   1.000
_cell.angle_alpha   90.00
_cell.angle_beta   90.00
_cell.angle_gamma   90.00
#
_symmetry.space_group_name_H-M   'P 1'
#
loop_
_entity.id
_entity.type
_entity.pdbx_description
1 polymer ?
#
loop_
_entity_poly.entity_id
_entity_poly.type
_entity_poly.pdbx_seq_one_letter_code
_entity_poly.pdbx_strand_id
1 'polypeptide(L)'
;MRLVLFAVSSPYAAEAVETAARLGWEIAACVRNVDGPPIPPEVADVVEADELDAKLLAIPFTVPLTTPGHRYAATADAQSRGFTRPAVLVDPTAVVAASATLGEGAYVNARAIVGAGVRAGLSCSANRGASIGHHTMLGDYVSVGPGAVTGGSCRIGTGAFLGVGAVLAPEVAVGANAVVGAGAVVVEDVPDGAVVVGNPARTLRQGRGHGGVGVPAVR
;
A
#
# COMPACT_ATOMS: atom_id res chain seq x y z
N MET A 1 -10.02 -13.27 -14.33
CA MET A 1 -9.33 -12.01 -14.72
C MET A 1 -7.84 -12.28 -14.70
N ARG A 2 -7.03 -11.58 -15.55
CA ARG A 2 -5.55 -11.70 -15.54
C ARG A 2 -4.95 -10.48 -14.84
N LEU A 3 -3.81 -10.65 -14.16
CA LEU A 3 -3.11 -9.62 -13.41
C LEU A 3 -1.61 -9.73 -13.64
N VAL A 4 -0.93 -8.60 -13.79
CA VAL A 4 0.54 -8.52 -13.75
C VAL A 4 0.97 -8.01 -12.36
N LEU A 5 1.93 -8.70 -11.75
CA LEU A 5 2.62 -8.20 -10.57
C LEU A 5 3.89 -7.46 -11.02
N PHE A 6 3.95 -6.15 -10.81
CA PHE A 6 5.11 -5.35 -11.18
C PHE A 6 5.97 -5.02 -9.95
N ALA A 7 7.29 -5.02 -10.10
CA ALA A 7 8.25 -4.81 -9.02
C ALA A 7 8.23 -5.91 -7.95
N VAL A 8 8.36 -7.14 -8.39
CA VAL A 8 8.30 -8.34 -7.54
C VAL A 8 9.62 -8.63 -6.78
N SER A 9 10.37 -7.60 -6.45
CA SER A 9 11.64 -7.71 -5.70
C SER A 9 11.47 -7.86 -4.18
N SER A 10 10.23 -8.00 -3.70
CA SER A 10 9.92 -8.14 -2.27
C SER A 10 9.17 -9.44 -2.00
N PRO A 11 9.47 -10.17 -0.91
CA PRO A 11 8.68 -11.32 -0.46
C PRO A 11 7.20 -10.99 -0.21
N TYR A 12 6.86 -9.72 -0.04
CA TYR A 12 5.47 -9.27 0.09
C TYR A 12 4.64 -9.53 -1.17
N ALA A 13 5.26 -9.75 -2.33
CA ALA A 13 4.57 -10.17 -3.56
C ALA A 13 3.75 -11.44 -3.35
N ALA A 14 4.18 -12.36 -2.49
CA ALA A 14 3.44 -13.58 -2.16
C ALA A 14 2.02 -13.28 -1.63
N GLU A 15 1.83 -12.19 -0.91
CA GLU A 15 0.50 -11.80 -0.41
C GLU A 15 -0.46 -11.42 -1.56
N ALA A 16 0.05 -10.75 -2.58
CA ALA A 16 -0.76 -10.40 -3.76
C ALA A 16 -1.10 -11.64 -4.59
N VAL A 17 -0.16 -12.60 -4.67
CA VAL A 17 -0.39 -13.90 -5.30
C VAL A 17 -1.52 -14.66 -4.60
N GLU A 18 -1.45 -14.78 -3.28
CA GLU A 18 -2.48 -15.44 -2.48
C GLU A 18 -3.85 -14.75 -2.62
N THR A 19 -3.88 -13.43 -2.67
CA THR A 19 -5.13 -12.69 -2.90
C THR A 19 -5.68 -12.95 -4.30
N ALA A 20 -4.82 -12.94 -5.34
CA ALA A 20 -5.22 -13.25 -6.70
C ALA A 20 -5.79 -14.67 -6.81
N ALA A 21 -5.14 -15.65 -6.16
CA ALA A 21 -5.60 -17.03 -6.11
C ALA A 21 -7.00 -17.15 -5.47
N ARG A 22 -7.24 -16.48 -4.32
CA ARG A 22 -8.55 -16.45 -3.67
C ARG A 22 -9.64 -15.77 -4.51
N LEU A 23 -9.25 -14.83 -5.37
CA LEU A 23 -10.16 -14.19 -6.33
C LEU A 23 -10.39 -15.02 -7.60
N GLY A 24 -9.67 -16.13 -7.79
CA GLY A 24 -9.67 -16.88 -9.03
C GLY A 24 -9.04 -16.13 -10.20
N TRP A 25 -8.11 -15.21 -9.92
CA TRP A 25 -7.40 -14.46 -10.95
C TRP A 25 -6.08 -15.16 -11.30
N GLU A 26 -5.76 -15.17 -12.58
CA GLU A 26 -4.51 -15.70 -13.11
C GLU A 26 -3.41 -14.62 -13.03
N ILE A 27 -2.26 -14.96 -12.49
CA ILE A 27 -1.06 -14.13 -12.60
C ILE A 27 -0.48 -14.33 -14.00
N ALA A 28 -0.56 -13.31 -14.83
CA ALA A 28 -0.10 -13.35 -16.22
C ALA A 28 1.42 -13.26 -16.34
N ALA A 29 2.05 -12.50 -15.45
CA ALA A 29 3.50 -12.37 -15.33
C ALA A 29 3.87 -11.73 -13.99
N CYS A 30 5.09 -12.01 -13.56
CA CYS A 30 5.78 -11.33 -12.48
C CYS A 30 6.92 -10.49 -13.07
N VAL A 31 6.80 -9.17 -13.03
CA VAL A 31 7.78 -8.26 -13.65
C VAL A 31 8.81 -7.82 -12.61
N ARG A 32 10.09 -8.07 -12.90
CA ARG A 32 11.21 -7.63 -12.10
C ARG A 32 11.83 -6.37 -12.72
N ASN A 33 11.87 -5.30 -11.97
CA ASN A 33 12.44 -4.01 -12.41
C ASN A 33 13.70 -3.61 -11.65
N VAL A 34 14.06 -4.34 -10.60
CA VAL A 34 15.30 -4.20 -9.83
C VAL A 34 15.72 -5.57 -9.31
N ASP A 35 17.00 -5.75 -9.03
CA ASP A 35 17.50 -6.96 -8.40
C ASP A 35 16.84 -7.18 -7.03
N GLY A 36 16.50 -8.42 -6.73
CA GLY A 36 15.84 -8.78 -5.49
C GLY A 36 15.74 -10.28 -5.26
N PRO A 37 15.23 -10.71 -4.10
CA PRO A 37 15.03 -12.12 -3.83
C PRO A 37 14.10 -12.74 -4.88
N PRO A 38 14.36 -14.00 -5.29
CA PRO A 38 13.48 -14.68 -6.23
C PRO A 38 12.07 -14.82 -5.62
N ILE A 39 11.06 -14.57 -6.45
CA ILE A 39 9.70 -14.98 -6.11
C ILE A 39 9.67 -16.51 -6.16
N PRO A 40 8.82 -17.19 -5.37
CA PRO A 40 8.61 -18.61 -5.53
C PRO A 40 8.34 -18.93 -7.01
N PRO A 41 9.16 -19.78 -7.66
CA PRO A 41 9.09 -20.03 -9.11
C PRO A 41 7.78 -20.70 -9.58
N GLU A 42 6.91 -21.06 -8.64
CA GLU A 42 5.67 -21.82 -8.88
C GLU A 42 4.47 -20.94 -9.25
N VAL A 43 4.64 -19.61 -9.28
CA VAL A 43 3.50 -18.69 -9.37
C VAL A 43 3.25 -18.17 -10.77
N ALA A 44 4.26 -17.75 -11.47
CA ALA A 44 4.22 -17.30 -12.86
C ALA A 44 5.65 -17.06 -13.37
N ASP A 45 5.80 -16.94 -14.69
CA ASP A 45 7.07 -16.56 -15.30
C ASP A 45 7.53 -15.19 -14.79
N VAL A 46 8.80 -15.12 -14.43
CA VAL A 46 9.47 -13.85 -14.11
C VAL A 46 9.99 -13.24 -15.41
N VAL A 47 9.52 -12.04 -15.72
CA VAL A 47 9.91 -11.26 -16.90
C VAL A 47 10.71 -10.05 -16.44
N GLU A 48 11.85 -9.80 -17.09
CA GLU A 48 12.61 -8.56 -16.84
C GLU A 48 11.84 -7.36 -17.41
N ALA A 49 11.85 -6.25 -16.69
CA ALA A 49 11.10 -5.07 -17.10
C ALA A 49 11.54 -4.49 -18.46
N ASP A 50 12.75 -4.79 -18.89
CA ASP A 50 13.27 -4.37 -20.21
C ASP A 50 12.90 -5.35 -21.35
N GLU A 51 12.27 -6.49 -21.04
CA GLU A 51 11.86 -7.54 -21.97
C GLU A 51 10.32 -7.69 -22.10
N LEU A 52 9.56 -6.64 -21.76
CA LEU A 52 8.11 -6.67 -21.72
C LEU A 52 7.48 -6.83 -23.12
N ASP A 53 6.61 -7.85 -23.28
CA ASP A 53 5.74 -7.98 -24.45
C ASP A 53 4.59 -6.95 -24.35
N ALA A 54 4.29 -6.29 -25.47
CA ALA A 54 3.17 -5.35 -25.58
C ALA A 54 1.82 -5.94 -25.12
N LYS A 55 1.63 -7.26 -25.21
CA LYS A 55 0.44 -7.95 -24.70
C LYS A 55 0.28 -7.87 -23.19
N LEU A 56 1.38 -7.78 -22.46
CA LEU A 56 1.35 -7.63 -20.99
C LEU A 56 0.91 -6.23 -20.59
N LEU A 57 1.25 -5.20 -21.36
CA LEU A 57 0.92 -3.80 -21.04
C LEU A 57 -0.60 -3.53 -21.02
N ALA A 58 -1.39 -4.32 -21.74
CA ALA A 58 -2.84 -4.23 -21.76
C ALA A 58 -3.52 -4.88 -20.54
N ILE A 59 -2.77 -5.69 -19.77
CA ILE A 59 -3.28 -6.40 -18.60
C ILE A 59 -3.21 -5.46 -17.38
N PRO A 60 -4.23 -5.44 -16.51
CA PRO A 60 -4.16 -4.71 -15.25
C PRO A 60 -2.95 -5.14 -14.42
N PHE A 61 -2.31 -4.19 -13.74
CA PHE A 61 -1.14 -4.47 -12.92
C PHE A 61 -1.31 -3.99 -11.47
N THR A 62 -0.58 -4.59 -10.55
CA THR A 62 -0.42 -4.11 -9.18
C THR A 62 1.06 -4.10 -8.80
N VAL A 63 1.41 -3.22 -7.85
CA VAL A 63 2.77 -3.09 -7.32
C VAL A 63 2.78 -3.57 -5.87
N PRO A 64 3.17 -4.82 -5.59
CA PRO A 64 3.10 -5.41 -4.27
C PRO A 64 4.29 -5.00 -3.38
N LEU A 65 4.38 -3.72 -3.06
CA LEU A 65 5.41 -3.15 -2.19
C LEU A 65 4.77 -2.44 -1.00
N THR A 66 5.30 -2.65 0.21
CA THR A 66 4.79 -2.03 1.43
C THR A 66 5.31 -0.63 1.66
N THR A 67 6.53 -0.33 1.22
CA THR A 67 7.15 0.99 1.38
C THR A 67 6.54 2.00 0.41
N PRO A 68 5.89 3.08 0.90
CA PRO A 68 5.19 4.05 0.05
C PRO A 68 6.03 4.62 -1.09
N GLY A 69 7.23 5.12 -0.78
CA GLY A 69 8.13 5.71 -1.77
C GLY A 69 8.60 4.72 -2.83
N HIS A 70 8.90 3.47 -2.45
CA HIS A 70 9.25 2.42 -3.43
C HIS A 70 8.05 2.06 -4.29
N ARG A 71 6.84 1.98 -3.72
CA ARG A 71 5.61 1.70 -4.47
C ARG A 71 5.30 2.82 -5.45
N TYR A 72 5.50 4.10 -5.05
CA TYR A 72 5.39 5.25 -5.95
C TYR A 72 6.37 5.13 -7.12
N ALA A 73 7.66 4.93 -6.85
CA ALA A 73 8.68 4.83 -7.89
C ALA A 73 8.41 3.67 -8.86
N ALA A 74 8.03 2.50 -8.35
CA ALA A 74 7.71 1.34 -9.16
C ALA A 74 6.42 1.53 -9.97
N THR A 75 5.42 2.23 -9.43
CA THR A 75 4.20 2.57 -10.19
C THR A 75 4.52 3.52 -11.34
N ALA A 76 5.35 4.54 -11.10
CA ALA A 76 5.80 5.48 -12.14
C ALA A 76 6.63 4.78 -13.21
N ASP A 77 7.51 3.84 -12.82
CA ASP A 77 8.28 3.01 -13.77
C ASP A 77 7.35 2.16 -14.63
N ALA A 78 6.40 1.43 -14.04
CA ALA A 78 5.41 0.65 -14.81
C ALA A 78 4.66 1.52 -15.82
N GLN A 79 4.19 2.69 -15.40
CA GLN A 79 3.46 3.62 -16.27
C GLN A 79 4.35 4.16 -17.41
N SER A 80 5.61 4.48 -17.13
CA SER A 80 6.57 4.93 -18.17
C SER A 80 6.84 3.85 -19.22
N ARG A 81 6.69 2.57 -18.87
CA ARG A 81 6.82 1.42 -19.78
C ARG A 81 5.53 1.11 -20.55
N GLY A 82 4.44 1.83 -20.27
CA GLY A 82 3.17 1.71 -21.00
C GLY A 82 2.06 0.97 -20.29
N PHE A 83 2.23 0.54 -19.02
CA PHE A 83 1.10 0.05 -18.24
C PHE A 83 0.16 1.20 -17.90
N THR A 84 -1.12 1.06 -18.19
CA THR A 84 -2.12 2.14 -18.03
C THR A 84 -3.25 1.79 -17.06
N ARG A 85 -3.27 0.58 -16.51
CA ARG A 85 -4.41 0.05 -15.73
C ARG A 85 -3.99 -0.46 -14.35
N PRO A 86 -3.73 0.43 -13.36
CA PRO A 86 -3.47 0.00 -11.99
C PRO A 86 -4.71 -0.73 -11.43
N ALA A 87 -4.54 -1.98 -11.03
CA ALA A 87 -5.64 -2.79 -10.50
C ALA A 87 -5.95 -2.45 -9.05
N VAL A 88 -7.22 -2.31 -8.71
CA VAL A 88 -7.67 -2.34 -7.32
C VAL A 88 -7.78 -3.82 -6.92
N LEU A 89 -6.95 -4.25 -5.99
CA LEU A 89 -6.90 -5.62 -5.51
C LEU A 89 -7.51 -5.68 -4.11
N VAL A 90 -8.62 -6.38 -3.96
CA VAL A 90 -9.31 -6.54 -2.66
C VAL A 90 -9.45 -8.03 -2.37
N ASP A 91 -8.84 -8.45 -1.27
CA ASP A 91 -8.95 -9.82 -0.81
C ASP A 91 -10.42 -10.15 -0.47
N PRO A 92 -10.97 -11.29 -0.90
CA PRO A 92 -12.37 -11.64 -0.64
C PRO A 92 -12.70 -11.80 0.85
N THR A 93 -11.70 -11.91 1.72
CA THR A 93 -11.89 -11.94 3.18
C THR A 93 -11.86 -10.56 3.82
N ALA A 94 -11.54 -9.51 3.06
CA ALA A 94 -11.59 -8.13 3.54
C ALA A 94 -13.04 -7.63 3.59
N VAL A 95 -13.30 -6.71 4.52
CA VAL A 95 -14.59 -6.02 4.63
C VAL A 95 -14.41 -4.58 4.18
N VAL A 96 -14.97 -4.23 3.04
CA VAL A 96 -14.96 -2.84 2.52
C VAL A 96 -16.39 -2.32 2.53
N ALA A 97 -16.62 -1.24 3.27
CA ALA A 97 -17.94 -0.63 3.33
C ALA A 97 -18.38 -0.10 1.95
N ALA A 98 -19.66 -0.25 1.61
CA ALA A 98 -20.20 0.17 0.31
C ALA A 98 -20.04 1.69 0.04
N SER A 99 -19.94 2.49 1.09
CA SER A 99 -19.69 3.94 1.00
C SER A 99 -18.21 4.33 0.97
N ALA A 100 -17.29 3.36 1.06
CA ALA A 100 -15.86 3.62 0.94
C ALA A 100 -15.45 3.77 -0.54
N THR A 101 -14.45 4.60 -0.79
CA THR A 101 -13.84 4.75 -2.12
C THR A 101 -12.37 4.36 -2.06
N LEU A 102 -11.94 3.54 -3.03
CA LEU A 102 -10.55 3.11 -3.18
C LEU A 102 -10.01 3.69 -4.48
N GLY A 103 -8.89 4.39 -4.40
CA GLY A 103 -8.16 4.88 -5.58
C GLY A 103 -7.57 3.76 -6.41
N GLU A 104 -7.24 4.04 -7.67
CA GLU A 104 -6.58 3.10 -8.57
C GLU A 104 -5.30 2.54 -7.94
N GLY A 105 -5.01 1.27 -8.17
CA GLY A 105 -3.84 0.59 -7.63
C GLY A 105 -3.92 0.26 -6.13
N ALA A 106 -5.05 0.54 -5.46
CA ALA A 106 -5.20 0.21 -4.04
C ALA A 106 -5.16 -1.31 -3.80
N TYR A 107 -4.51 -1.71 -2.71
CA TYR A 107 -4.49 -3.10 -2.26
C TYR A 107 -5.04 -3.24 -0.85
N VAL A 108 -6.15 -3.96 -0.70
CA VAL A 108 -6.79 -4.30 0.58
C VAL A 108 -6.59 -5.80 0.81
N ASN A 109 -5.68 -6.14 1.72
CA ASN A 109 -5.25 -7.51 1.99
C ASN A 109 -6.21 -8.24 2.93
N ALA A 110 -5.95 -9.52 3.17
CA ALA A 110 -6.80 -10.44 3.92
C ALA A 110 -7.23 -9.88 5.28
N ARG A 111 -8.53 -10.01 5.58
CA ARG A 111 -9.16 -9.57 6.83
C ARG A 111 -8.99 -8.09 7.16
N ALA A 112 -8.56 -7.25 6.23
CA ALA A 112 -8.56 -5.82 6.45
C ALA A 112 -10.00 -5.28 6.45
N ILE A 113 -10.23 -4.23 7.24
CA ILE A 113 -11.52 -3.55 7.35
C ILE A 113 -11.35 -2.11 6.88
N VAL A 114 -12.15 -1.71 5.90
CA VAL A 114 -12.25 -0.33 5.42
C VAL A 114 -13.64 0.20 5.77
N GLY A 115 -13.70 1.09 6.74
CA GLY A 115 -14.92 1.59 7.35
C GLY A 115 -15.78 2.48 6.42
N ALA A 116 -17.00 2.77 6.88
CA ALA A 116 -17.94 3.60 6.12
C ALA A 116 -17.40 5.01 5.86
N GLY A 117 -17.55 5.49 4.63
CA GLY A 117 -17.13 6.83 4.23
C GLY A 117 -15.62 7.04 4.14
N VAL A 118 -14.80 5.99 4.25
CA VAL A 118 -13.36 6.07 4.02
C VAL A 118 -13.08 6.48 2.58
N ARG A 119 -12.11 7.36 2.40
CA ARG A 119 -11.59 7.74 1.09
C ARG A 119 -10.10 7.44 1.03
N ALA A 120 -9.71 6.49 0.20
CA ALA A 120 -8.31 6.16 -0.03
C ALA A 120 -7.86 6.68 -1.40
N GLY A 121 -6.74 7.38 -1.41
CA GLY A 121 -6.09 7.88 -2.62
C GLY A 121 -5.45 6.77 -3.45
N LEU A 122 -4.64 7.16 -4.43
CA LEU A 122 -3.97 6.24 -5.37
C LEU A 122 -3.04 5.28 -4.63
N SER A 123 -3.04 4.03 -5.06
CA SER A 123 -2.10 3.00 -4.61
C SER A 123 -1.95 2.90 -3.09
N CYS A 124 -3.01 3.14 -2.32
CA CYS A 124 -3.02 2.87 -0.89
C CYS A 124 -2.96 1.37 -0.61
N SER A 125 -2.33 0.99 0.50
CA SER A 125 -2.26 -0.40 0.93
C SER A 125 -2.77 -0.55 2.37
N ALA A 126 -3.83 -1.33 2.55
CA ALA A 126 -4.29 -1.82 3.84
C ALA A 126 -3.85 -3.28 4.00
N ASN A 127 -2.88 -3.53 4.87
CA ASN A 127 -2.29 -4.85 5.05
C ASN A 127 -3.18 -5.76 5.92
N ARG A 128 -2.80 -7.03 6.07
CA ARG A 128 -3.57 -8.07 6.78
C ARG A 128 -4.12 -7.59 8.11
N GLY A 129 -5.44 -7.71 8.31
CA GLY A 129 -6.10 -7.35 9.56
C GLY A 129 -6.02 -5.86 9.93
N ALA A 130 -5.58 -4.98 9.03
CA ALA A 130 -5.66 -3.53 9.25
C ALA A 130 -7.12 -3.10 9.38
N SER A 131 -7.41 -2.17 10.28
CA SER A 131 -8.77 -1.63 10.49
C SER A 131 -8.77 -0.11 10.36
N ILE A 132 -9.41 0.39 9.31
CA ILE A 132 -9.49 1.81 9.02
C ILE A 132 -10.87 2.32 9.43
N GLY A 133 -10.91 3.18 10.44
CA GLY A 133 -12.13 3.74 11.01
C GLY A 133 -12.92 4.61 10.02
N HIS A 134 -14.21 4.74 10.26
CA HIS A 134 -15.14 5.48 9.42
C HIS A 134 -14.68 6.92 9.10
N HIS A 135 -15.00 7.42 7.90
CA HIS A 135 -14.70 8.79 7.44
C HIS A 135 -13.21 9.16 7.43
N THR A 136 -12.31 8.18 7.61
CA THR A 136 -10.86 8.41 7.52
C THR A 136 -10.48 8.72 6.07
N MET A 137 -9.60 9.69 5.89
CA MET A 137 -9.05 10.08 4.60
C MET A 137 -7.59 9.63 4.52
N LEU A 138 -7.27 8.83 3.51
CA LEU A 138 -5.90 8.43 3.18
C LEU A 138 -5.47 9.16 1.91
N GLY A 139 -4.38 9.89 1.97
CA GLY A 139 -3.70 10.43 0.78
C GLY A 139 -3.14 9.33 -0.09
N ASP A 140 -2.50 9.69 -1.19
CA ASP A 140 -1.92 8.73 -2.12
C ASP A 140 -0.78 7.93 -1.48
N TYR A 141 -0.63 6.68 -1.89
CA TYR A 141 0.46 5.78 -1.47
C TYR A 141 0.56 5.54 0.05
N VAL A 142 -0.48 5.82 0.83
CA VAL A 142 -0.49 5.48 2.26
C VAL A 142 -0.36 3.98 2.44
N SER A 143 0.45 3.56 3.41
CA SER A 143 0.54 2.17 3.84
C SER A 143 0.04 2.01 5.27
N VAL A 144 -0.97 1.20 5.45
CA VAL A 144 -1.49 0.78 6.75
C VAL A 144 -0.99 -0.64 7.03
N GLY A 145 -0.08 -0.77 7.98
CA GLY A 145 0.61 -2.03 8.31
C GLY A 145 -0.30 -3.10 8.89
N PRO A 146 0.19 -4.35 8.96
CA PRO A 146 -0.58 -5.46 9.53
C PRO A 146 -1.13 -5.15 10.92
N GLY A 147 -2.42 -5.36 11.12
CA GLY A 147 -3.07 -5.14 12.41
C GLY A 147 -3.08 -3.69 12.91
N ALA A 148 -2.67 -2.72 12.11
CA ALA A 148 -2.79 -1.31 12.49
C ALA A 148 -4.27 -0.87 12.49
N VAL A 149 -4.64 -0.04 13.46
CA VAL A 149 -6.02 0.40 13.68
C VAL A 149 -6.07 1.92 13.71
N THR A 150 -6.98 2.52 12.96
CA THR A 150 -7.31 3.94 13.11
C THR A 150 -8.67 4.11 13.76
N GLY A 151 -8.80 5.10 14.62
CA GLY A 151 -10.11 5.65 14.99
C GLY A 151 -10.82 6.24 13.78
N GLY A 152 -12.04 6.75 13.99
CA GLY A 152 -12.79 7.42 12.94
C GLY A 152 -12.23 8.81 12.61
N SER A 153 -12.52 9.29 11.40
CA SER A 153 -12.24 10.67 10.94
C SER A 153 -10.77 11.09 10.97
N CYS A 154 -9.84 10.14 10.94
CA CYS A 154 -8.42 10.43 10.82
C CYS A 154 -8.06 11.01 9.44
N ARG A 155 -7.01 11.79 9.36
CA ARG A 155 -6.43 12.31 8.12
C ARG A 155 -5.00 11.83 7.99
N ILE A 156 -4.71 10.98 7.01
CA ILE A 156 -3.40 10.37 6.80
C ILE A 156 -2.82 10.93 5.50
N GLY A 157 -1.74 11.69 5.59
CA GLY A 157 -1.11 12.37 4.46
C GLY A 157 -0.44 11.42 3.47
N THR A 158 -0.25 11.90 2.25
CA THR A 158 0.40 11.16 1.15
C THR A 158 1.73 10.54 1.58
N GLY A 159 1.95 9.28 1.25
CA GLY A 159 3.18 8.57 1.55
C GLY A 159 3.40 8.23 3.03
N ALA A 160 2.43 8.49 3.90
CA ALA A 160 2.54 8.11 5.30
C ALA A 160 2.54 6.58 5.48
N PHE A 161 3.24 6.13 6.49
CA PHE A 161 3.37 4.71 6.85
C PHE A 161 2.93 4.47 8.29
N LEU A 162 1.91 3.66 8.47
CA LEU A 162 1.49 3.16 9.78
C LEU A 162 2.09 1.77 9.99
N GLY A 163 2.94 1.63 10.99
CA GLY A 163 3.65 0.39 11.31
C GLY A 163 2.72 -0.73 11.78
N VAL A 164 3.27 -1.94 11.88
CA VAL A 164 2.55 -3.13 12.40
C VAL A 164 1.94 -2.82 13.76
N GLY A 165 0.63 -3.06 13.93
CA GLY A 165 -0.07 -2.87 15.20
C GLY A 165 -0.13 -1.43 15.72
N ALA A 166 0.17 -0.42 14.89
CA ALA A 166 0.01 0.98 15.28
C ALA A 166 -1.48 1.32 15.53
N VAL A 167 -1.74 2.17 16.51
CA VAL A 167 -3.09 2.59 16.88
C VAL A 167 -3.17 4.11 16.82
N LEU A 168 -4.17 4.65 16.12
CA LEU A 168 -4.46 6.08 16.07
C LEU A 168 -5.77 6.38 16.78
N ALA A 169 -5.75 7.35 17.68
CA ALA A 169 -6.98 7.89 18.26
C ALA A 169 -7.86 8.54 17.19
N PRO A 170 -9.18 8.66 17.41
CA PRO A 170 -10.07 9.36 16.47
C PRO A 170 -9.58 10.78 16.14
N GLU A 171 -9.86 11.23 14.91
CA GLU A 171 -9.63 12.59 14.41
C GLU A 171 -8.14 13.01 14.27
N VAL A 172 -7.20 12.15 14.65
CA VAL A 172 -5.77 12.41 14.53
C VAL A 172 -5.37 12.66 13.07
N ALA A 173 -4.52 13.66 12.85
CA ALA A 173 -3.86 13.89 11.57
C ALA A 173 -2.43 13.32 11.59
N VAL A 174 -2.08 12.55 10.57
CA VAL A 174 -0.70 12.09 10.30
C VAL A 174 -0.22 12.74 9.01
N GLY A 175 0.85 13.51 9.12
CA GLY A 175 1.40 14.30 8.02
C GLY A 175 1.95 13.46 6.87
N ALA A 176 2.20 14.14 5.73
CA ALA A 176 2.78 13.50 4.55
C ALA A 176 4.15 12.89 4.85
N ASN A 177 4.40 11.69 4.33
CA ASN A 177 5.64 10.95 4.55
C ASN A 177 6.00 10.70 6.03
N ALA A 178 5.08 10.91 6.95
CA ALA A 178 5.29 10.56 8.35
C ALA A 178 5.32 9.04 8.54
N VAL A 179 6.02 8.59 9.56
CA VAL A 179 6.16 7.18 9.91
C VAL A 179 5.70 6.98 11.35
N VAL A 180 4.64 6.23 11.52
CA VAL A 180 4.20 5.73 12.81
C VAL A 180 4.82 4.35 13.02
N GLY A 181 5.68 4.22 14.03
CA GLY A 181 6.40 2.99 14.32
C GLY A 181 5.47 1.85 14.74
N ALA A 182 5.97 0.62 14.67
CA ALA A 182 5.22 -0.56 15.08
C ALA A 182 4.77 -0.45 16.56
N GLY A 183 3.51 -0.78 16.84
CA GLY A 183 2.91 -0.74 18.16
C GLY A 183 2.76 0.66 18.78
N ALA A 184 3.03 1.72 18.03
CA ALA A 184 2.87 3.09 18.54
C ALA A 184 1.39 3.45 18.71
N VAL A 185 1.08 4.18 19.79
CA VAL A 185 -0.27 4.70 20.08
C VAL A 185 -0.27 6.21 19.92
N VAL A 186 -0.84 6.68 18.82
CA VAL A 186 -0.87 8.09 18.44
C VAL A 186 -2.16 8.74 18.96
N VAL A 187 -2.00 9.73 19.82
CA VAL A 187 -3.11 10.47 20.46
C VAL A 187 -3.08 11.96 20.12
N GLU A 188 -2.06 12.42 19.40
CA GLU A 188 -1.87 13.79 18.97
C GLU A 188 -1.45 13.81 17.50
N ASP A 189 -1.63 14.92 16.81
CA ASP A 189 -1.27 15.07 15.40
C ASP A 189 0.25 14.85 15.19
N VAL A 190 0.58 14.20 14.08
CA VAL A 190 1.96 13.88 13.69
C VAL A 190 2.35 14.77 12.50
N PRO A 191 3.41 15.60 12.62
CA PRO A 191 3.86 16.47 11.54
C PRO A 191 4.36 15.71 10.31
N ASP A 192 4.41 16.40 9.16
CA ASP A 192 5.01 15.88 7.93
C ASP A 192 6.44 15.36 8.17
N GLY A 193 6.74 14.20 7.62
CA GLY A 193 8.06 13.57 7.71
C GLY A 193 8.49 13.12 9.11
N ALA A 194 7.69 13.34 10.14
CA ALA A 194 8.05 12.92 11.49
C ALA A 194 8.01 11.38 11.61
N VAL A 195 8.96 10.83 12.36
CA VAL A 195 8.96 9.45 12.80
C VAL A 195 8.57 9.41 14.27
N VAL A 196 7.43 8.80 14.57
CA VAL A 196 6.90 8.70 15.95
C VAL A 196 6.84 7.25 16.41
N VAL A 197 7.14 7.02 17.68
CA VAL A 197 7.17 5.69 18.30
C VAL A 197 6.68 5.73 19.75
N GLY A 198 6.25 4.62 20.28
CA GLY A 198 5.91 4.44 21.69
C GLY A 198 4.42 4.56 22.00
N ASN A 199 4.06 4.41 23.28
CA ASN A 199 2.72 4.55 23.83
C ASN A 199 2.79 5.41 25.11
N PRO A 200 2.30 6.65 25.10
CA PRO A 200 1.84 7.39 23.91
C PRO A 200 3.00 7.67 22.93
N ALA A 201 2.69 7.81 21.63
CA ALA A 201 3.69 8.07 20.61
C ALA A 201 4.38 9.42 20.81
N ARG A 202 5.70 9.45 20.60
CA ARG A 202 6.51 10.68 20.65
C ARG A 202 7.42 10.74 19.44
N THR A 203 7.74 11.94 18.99
CA THR A 203 8.66 12.15 17.87
C THR A 203 10.05 11.64 18.23
N LEU A 204 10.52 10.65 17.48
CA LEU A 204 11.87 10.11 17.57
C LEU A 204 12.86 10.94 16.73
N ARG A 205 12.47 11.32 15.52
CA ARG A 205 13.30 12.08 14.56
C ARG A 205 12.47 12.59 13.40
N GLN A 206 13.07 13.46 12.59
CA GLN A 206 12.57 13.76 11.24
C GLN A 206 13.11 12.73 10.24
N GLY A 207 12.36 12.46 9.17
CA GLY A 207 12.70 11.48 8.15
C GLY A 207 12.21 11.91 6.75
N ARG A 208 12.53 11.08 5.78
CA ARG A 208 12.09 11.23 4.37
C ARG A 208 11.07 10.16 3.97
N GLY A 209 10.23 9.71 4.88
CA GLY A 209 9.34 8.59 4.70
C GLY A 209 9.90 7.27 5.22
N HIS A 210 9.09 6.22 5.12
CA HIS A 210 9.49 4.88 5.52
C HIS A 210 10.60 4.35 4.60
N GLY A 211 11.63 3.75 5.19
CA GLY A 211 12.80 3.28 4.43
C GLY A 211 13.69 4.40 3.89
N GLY A 212 13.50 5.65 4.33
CA GLY A 212 14.30 6.79 3.86
C GLY A 212 13.87 7.34 2.50
N VAL A 213 12.76 6.84 1.93
CA VAL A 213 12.22 7.24 0.63
C VAL A 213 10.80 7.76 0.80
N GLY A 214 10.57 9.00 0.44
CA GLY A 214 9.26 9.64 0.48
C GLY A 214 8.54 9.64 -0.87
N VAL A 215 7.24 9.86 -0.83
CA VAL A 215 6.43 10.19 -2.02
C VAL A 215 6.56 11.69 -2.25
N PRO A 216 6.91 12.15 -3.47
CA PRO A 216 6.98 13.58 -3.77
C PRO A 216 5.64 14.28 -3.55
N ALA A 217 5.69 15.55 -3.13
CA ALA A 217 4.48 16.36 -3.11
C ALA A 217 3.97 16.54 -4.55
N VAL A 218 2.70 16.26 -4.77
CA VAL A 218 2.04 16.59 -6.05
C VAL A 218 1.91 18.12 -6.08
N ARG A 219 2.52 18.74 -7.11
CA ARG A 219 2.41 20.19 -7.35
C ARG A 219 1.10 20.53 -8.05
#